data_83fa0b5dfccd2d9b044f544f0d800a46
#
_entry.id   83fa0b5dfccd2d9b044f544f0d800a46
#
_cell.length_a   1.000
_cell.length_b   1.000
_cell.length_c   1.000
_cell.angle_alpha   90.00
_cell.angle_beta   90.00
_cell.angle_gamma   90.00
#
_symmetry.space_group_name_H-M   'P 1'
#
loop_
_entity.id
_entity.type
_entity.pdbx_description
1 polymer ?
#
loop_
_entity_poly.entity_id
_entity_poly.type
_entity_poly.pdbx_seq_one_letter_code
_entity_poly.pdbx_strand_id
1 'polypeptide(L)'
;LPMWQHSHWPNTWFANYPKSDNALSIYAQECNTVEGNTTFYSLPHQDAVIRWANSVNDDFRFTFKFHQNITHVHQLQHCEEEVAQQLSLLTPLKDKLGVMMLQLPASFGPDKLSVLEQFLAALPTELNVAVEVRHLAFFAKGDEEKALNQVLIRHNANRIIMDTRALFTGPCNN
;
A
#
# COMPACT_ATOMS: atom_id res chain seq x y z
N LEU A 1 -9.52 -2.58 -6.72
CA LEU A 1 -8.81 -2.46 -8.00
C LEU A 1 -7.59 -1.54 -7.83
N PRO A 2 -6.51 -1.71 -8.61
CA PRO A 2 -5.25 -0.96 -8.43
C PRO A 2 -5.29 0.45 -9.04
N MET A 3 -6.44 0.93 -9.49
CA MET A 3 -6.63 2.28 -10.04
C MET A 3 -8.12 2.59 -10.19
N TRP A 4 -8.46 3.88 -10.29
CA TRP A 4 -9.80 4.36 -10.59
C TRP A 4 -9.93 4.97 -11.99
N GLN A 5 -8.86 5.00 -12.78
CA GLN A 5 -8.84 5.47 -14.17
C GLN A 5 -8.26 4.39 -15.08
N HIS A 6 -9.01 4.05 -16.11
CA HIS A 6 -8.58 3.17 -17.18
C HIS A 6 -9.15 3.67 -18.50
N SER A 7 -8.33 3.69 -19.56
CA SER A 7 -8.70 4.27 -20.85
C SER A 7 -9.96 3.67 -21.50
N HIS A 8 -10.29 2.42 -21.18
CA HIS A 8 -11.47 1.74 -21.73
C HIS A 8 -12.74 1.90 -20.89
N TRP A 9 -12.66 2.29 -19.62
CA TRP A 9 -13.83 2.36 -18.74
C TRP A 9 -14.88 3.37 -19.16
N PRO A 10 -14.56 4.56 -19.72
CA PRO A 10 -15.58 5.48 -20.23
C PRO A 10 -16.47 4.90 -21.32
N ASN A 11 -15.99 3.92 -22.09
CA ASN A 11 -16.73 3.29 -23.17
C ASN A 11 -17.29 1.89 -22.81
N THR A 12 -17.07 1.44 -21.59
CA THR A 12 -17.50 0.12 -21.10
C THR A 12 -18.17 0.25 -19.74
N TRP A 13 -17.43 0.10 -18.67
CA TRP A 13 -17.97 0.10 -17.29
C TRP A 13 -18.64 1.43 -16.91
N PHE A 14 -18.08 2.56 -17.36
CA PHE A 14 -18.60 3.89 -17.06
C PHE A 14 -19.47 4.48 -18.20
N ALA A 15 -19.86 3.70 -19.20
CA ALA A 15 -20.58 4.19 -20.38
C ALA A 15 -21.93 4.88 -20.05
N ASN A 16 -22.57 4.49 -18.97
CA ASN A 16 -23.87 5.02 -18.53
C ASN A 16 -23.77 6.25 -17.62
N TYR A 17 -22.56 6.68 -17.26
CA TYR A 17 -22.34 7.82 -16.39
C TYR A 17 -22.13 9.12 -17.18
N PRO A 18 -22.49 10.28 -16.63
CA PRO A 18 -22.24 11.57 -17.28
C PRO A 18 -20.74 11.76 -17.57
N LYS A 19 -20.41 12.19 -18.79
CA LYS A 19 -19.01 12.45 -19.18
C LYS A 19 -18.37 13.61 -18.42
N SER A 20 -19.18 14.45 -17.78
CA SER A 20 -18.74 15.54 -16.91
C SER A 20 -18.24 15.08 -15.55
N ASP A 21 -18.59 13.87 -15.15
CA ASP A 21 -18.26 13.38 -13.83
C ASP A 21 -16.79 12.97 -13.73
N ASN A 22 -16.21 13.22 -12.56
CA ASN A 22 -14.87 12.78 -12.23
C ASN A 22 -14.83 11.24 -12.18
N ALA A 23 -13.88 10.62 -12.85
CA ALA A 23 -13.73 9.17 -12.90
C ALA A 23 -13.67 8.52 -11.51
N LEU A 24 -13.08 9.20 -10.50
CA LEU A 24 -13.05 8.71 -9.13
C LEU A 24 -14.45 8.74 -8.47
N SER A 25 -15.25 9.79 -8.74
CA SER A 25 -16.61 9.87 -8.23
C SER A 25 -17.51 8.78 -8.82
N ILE A 26 -17.33 8.45 -10.10
CA ILE A 26 -18.03 7.34 -10.75
C ILE A 26 -17.57 6.01 -10.14
N TYR A 27 -16.26 5.82 -10.01
CA TYR A 27 -15.68 4.60 -9.41
C TYR A 27 -16.22 4.36 -7.99
N ALA A 28 -16.35 5.42 -7.20
CA ALA A 28 -16.83 5.36 -5.81
C ALA A 28 -18.33 5.04 -5.68
N GLN A 29 -19.11 5.09 -6.77
CA GLN A 29 -20.48 4.59 -6.77
C GLN A 29 -20.54 3.06 -6.94
N GLU A 30 -19.53 2.48 -7.58
CA GLU A 30 -19.46 1.04 -7.86
C GLU A 30 -18.60 0.27 -6.85
N CYS A 31 -17.60 0.94 -6.25
CA CYS A 31 -16.63 0.35 -5.33
C CYS A 31 -16.45 1.23 -4.10
N ASN A 32 -16.29 0.62 -2.94
CA ASN A 32 -16.07 1.33 -1.68
C ASN A 32 -14.58 1.46 -1.28
N THR A 33 -13.66 0.95 -2.11
CA THR A 33 -12.22 1.02 -1.84
C THR A 33 -11.41 0.97 -3.12
N VAL A 34 -10.21 1.55 -3.07
CA VAL A 34 -9.24 1.51 -4.17
C VAL A 34 -7.82 1.38 -3.64
N GLU A 35 -6.98 0.65 -4.36
CA GLU A 35 -5.52 0.63 -4.15
C GLU A 35 -4.85 1.66 -5.06
N GLY A 36 -4.30 2.72 -4.48
CA GLY A 36 -3.59 3.77 -5.19
C GLY A 36 -2.10 3.44 -5.33
N ASN A 37 -1.72 2.82 -6.45
CA ASN A 37 -0.32 2.43 -6.69
C ASN A 37 0.61 3.59 -7.04
N THR A 38 0.07 4.75 -7.36
CA THR A 38 0.87 5.93 -7.78
C THR A 38 1.83 6.39 -6.70
N THR A 39 1.45 6.34 -5.42
CA THR A 39 2.28 6.77 -4.30
C THR A 39 3.56 5.95 -4.12
N PHE A 40 3.61 4.73 -4.66
CA PHE A 40 4.81 3.91 -4.65
C PHE A 40 5.92 4.49 -5.54
N TYR A 41 5.58 5.08 -6.67
CA TYR A 41 6.53 5.61 -7.64
C TYR A 41 6.75 7.12 -7.50
N SER A 42 5.71 7.85 -7.14
CA SER A 42 5.73 9.31 -7.03
C SER A 42 4.66 9.79 -6.08
N LEU A 43 5.01 10.73 -5.21
CA LEU A 43 4.02 11.37 -4.34
C LEU A 43 3.18 12.35 -5.16
N PRO A 44 1.85 12.36 -4.99
CA PRO A 44 0.96 13.31 -5.65
C PRO A 44 1.15 14.72 -5.07
N HIS A 45 0.69 15.74 -5.81
CA HIS A 45 0.53 17.07 -5.25
C HIS A 45 -0.61 17.11 -4.23
N GLN A 46 -0.50 17.96 -3.21
CA GLN A 46 -1.50 18.10 -2.15
C GLN A 46 -2.90 18.39 -2.70
N ASP A 47 -3.01 19.25 -3.71
CA ASP A 47 -4.30 19.55 -4.37
C ASP A 47 -4.97 18.31 -4.98
N ALA A 48 -4.19 17.34 -5.44
CA ALA A 48 -4.75 16.08 -5.94
C ALA A 48 -5.36 15.25 -4.81
N VAL A 49 -4.68 15.19 -3.66
CA VAL A 49 -5.18 14.47 -2.48
C VAL A 49 -6.46 15.13 -1.95
N ILE A 50 -6.51 16.45 -1.90
CA ILE A 50 -7.72 17.21 -1.52
C ILE A 50 -8.87 16.92 -2.49
N ARG A 51 -8.60 16.91 -3.81
CA ARG A 51 -9.63 16.55 -4.81
C ARG A 51 -10.13 15.11 -4.61
N TRP A 52 -9.24 14.16 -4.30
CA TRP A 52 -9.64 12.78 -4.02
C TRP A 52 -10.55 12.68 -2.80
N ALA A 53 -10.18 13.35 -1.70
CA ALA A 53 -10.98 13.39 -0.48
C ALA A 53 -12.40 13.91 -0.72
N ASN A 54 -12.54 14.93 -1.59
CA ASN A 54 -13.81 15.56 -1.91
C ASN A 54 -14.63 14.82 -3.00
N SER A 55 -14.01 13.87 -3.69
CA SER A 55 -14.64 13.14 -4.80
C SER A 55 -15.38 11.87 -4.36
N VAL A 56 -15.26 11.47 -3.10
CA VAL A 56 -15.82 10.21 -2.59
C VAL A 56 -16.61 10.44 -1.30
N ASN A 57 -17.55 9.55 -1.00
CA ASN A 57 -18.32 9.57 0.25
C ASN A 57 -17.46 9.14 1.46
N ASP A 58 -18.03 9.24 2.66
CA ASP A 58 -17.31 8.96 3.91
C ASP A 58 -17.04 7.47 4.15
N ASP A 59 -17.77 6.58 3.47
CA ASP A 59 -17.58 5.13 3.57
C ASP A 59 -16.46 4.63 2.64
N PHE A 60 -15.97 5.47 1.72
CA PHE A 60 -14.91 5.09 0.79
C PHE A 60 -13.54 5.04 1.49
N ARG A 61 -12.73 4.04 1.16
CA ARG A 61 -11.38 3.88 1.73
C ARG A 61 -10.33 3.82 0.63
N PHE A 62 -9.30 4.68 0.79
CA PHE A 62 -8.10 4.64 -0.02
C PHE A 62 -7.06 3.75 0.65
N THR A 63 -6.46 2.84 -0.11
CA THR A 63 -5.28 2.10 0.28
C THR A 63 -4.11 2.57 -0.55
N PHE A 64 -2.99 2.94 0.09
CA PHE A 64 -1.80 3.40 -0.60
C PHE A 64 -0.58 2.60 -0.20
N LYS A 65 0.41 2.56 -1.09
CA LYS A 65 1.73 1.99 -0.78
C LYS A 65 2.65 3.08 -0.24
N PHE A 66 3.49 2.72 0.72
CA PHE A 66 4.65 3.52 1.06
C PHE A 66 5.54 3.67 -0.17
N HIS A 67 6.16 4.84 -0.32
CA HIS A 67 7.02 5.15 -1.47
C HIS A 67 8.20 4.16 -1.55
N GLN A 68 8.64 3.84 -2.78
CA GLN A 68 9.71 2.87 -3.01
C GLN A 68 11.05 3.27 -2.36
N ASN A 69 11.32 4.56 -2.17
CA ASN A 69 12.51 4.98 -1.44
C ASN A 69 12.52 4.41 -0.02
N ILE A 70 11.39 4.48 0.70
CA ILE A 70 11.24 3.95 2.05
C ILE A 70 11.48 2.44 2.07
N THR A 71 10.82 1.71 1.16
CA THR A 71 10.75 0.24 1.23
C THR A 71 11.89 -0.47 0.50
N HIS A 72 12.32 0.05 -0.67
CA HIS A 72 13.28 -0.61 -1.56
C HIS A 72 14.67 0.01 -1.49
N VAL A 73 14.79 1.35 -1.43
CA VAL A 73 16.08 2.03 -1.38
C VAL A 73 16.64 2.01 0.03
N HIS A 74 15.90 2.59 0.98
CA HIS A 74 16.31 2.67 2.40
C HIS A 74 16.06 1.38 3.18
N GLN A 75 15.22 0.51 2.67
CA GLN A 75 14.82 -0.73 3.34
C GLN A 75 14.43 -0.47 4.81
N LEU A 76 13.60 0.54 5.02
CA LEU A 76 13.03 0.99 6.30
C LEU A 76 14.03 1.64 7.27
N GLN A 77 15.24 1.97 6.84
CA GLN A 77 16.25 2.62 7.69
C GLN A 77 16.46 4.08 7.25
N HIS A 78 16.60 4.99 8.22
CA HIS A 78 16.91 6.40 7.95
C HIS A 78 15.95 7.07 6.94
N CYS A 79 14.66 6.80 7.07
CA CYS A 79 13.60 7.31 6.16
C CYS A 79 12.47 8.01 6.91
N GLU A 80 12.74 8.51 8.11
CA GLU A 80 11.76 9.15 8.99
C GLU A 80 11.15 10.39 8.34
N GLU A 81 11.96 11.17 7.62
CA GLU A 81 11.51 12.39 6.92
C GLU A 81 10.57 12.04 5.76
N GLU A 82 10.91 11.04 4.95
CA GLU A 82 10.09 10.58 3.84
C GLU A 82 8.76 10.00 4.31
N VAL A 83 8.78 9.25 5.42
CA VAL A 83 7.56 8.73 6.06
C VAL A 83 6.69 9.89 6.53
N ALA A 84 7.25 10.85 7.26
CA ALA A 84 6.52 12.01 7.76
C ALA A 84 5.95 12.85 6.60
N GLN A 85 6.72 13.07 5.54
CA GLN A 85 6.27 13.77 4.34
C GLN A 85 5.08 13.06 3.68
N GLN A 86 5.18 11.75 3.47
CA GLN A 86 4.10 10.98 2.83
C GLN A 86 2.83 10.98 3.69
N LEU A 87 2.93 10.76 5.00
CA LEU A 87 1.77 10.76 5.89
C LEU A 87 1.13 12.15 5.98
N SER A 88 1.95 13.22 6.08
CA SER A 88 1.47 14.60 6.07
C SER A 88 0.70 14.93 4.78
N LEU A 89 1.21 14.48 3.63
CA LEU A 89 0.56 14.67 2.34
C LEU A 89 -0.82 14.01 2.27
N LEU A 90 -1.00 12.85 2.91
CA LEU A 90 -2.25 12.09 2.92
C LEU A 90 -3.26 12.57 3.99
N THR A 91 -2.87 13.48 4.88
CA THR A 91 -3.73 14.01 5.95
C THR A 91 -5.11 14.52 5.48
N PRO A 92 -5.28 15.14 4.28
CA PRO A 92 -6.60 15.57 3.81
C PRO A 92 -7.62 14.45 3.63
N LEU A 93 -7.18 13.19 3.51
CA LEU A 93 -8.08 12.04 3.40
C LEU A 93 -8.78 11.72 4.73
N LYS A 94 -8.17 12.07 5.87
CA LYS A 94 -8.73 11.79 7.21
C LYS A 94 -9.13 10.30 7.35
N ASP A 95 -10.37 10.06 7.79
CA ASP A 95 -10.92 8.71 8.00
C ASP A 95 -11.07 7.89 6.69
N LYS A 96 -10.93 8.54 5.54
CA LYS A 96 -10.92 7.87 4.22
C LYS A 96 -9.58 7.21 3.90
N LEU A 97 -8.52 7.46 4.66
CA LEU A 97 -7.29 6.69 4.59
C LEU A 97 -7.52 5.32 5.26
N GLY A 98 -7.56 4.26 4.46
CA GLY A 98 -7.79 2.89 4.92
C GLY A 98 -6.49 2.25 5.38
N VAL A 99 -5.75 1.64 4.46
CA VAL A 99 -4.54 0.88 4.78
C VAL A 99 -3.32 1.47 4.08
N MET A 100 -2.22 1.62 4.81
CA MET A 100 -0.91 1.87 4.24
C MET A 100 -0.18 0.55 4.03
N MET A 101 0.15 0.24 2.77
CA MET A 101 0.79 -1.01 2.38
C MET A 101 2.30 -0.87 2.36
N LEU A 102 2.98 -1.73 3.10
CA LEU A 102 4.43 -1.82 3.16
C LEU A 102 4.90 -3.00 2.30
N GLN A 103 5.18 -2.74 1.02
CA GLN A 103 5.67 -3.77 0.10
C GLN A 103 7.19 -3.86 0.21
N LEU A 104 7.71 -4.97 0.74
CA LEU A 104 9.13 -5.20 0.93
C LEU A 104 9.75 -6.00 -0.23
N PRO A 105 10.97 -5.66 -0.67
CA PRO A 105 11.64 -6.39 -1.75
C PRO A 105 12.05 -7.80 -1.32
N ALA A 106 12.35 -8.66 -2.29
CA ALA A 106 12.84 -10.02 -2.03
C ALA A 106 14.17 -10.07 -1.26
N SER A 107 14.96 -8.99 -1.31
CA SER A 107 16.19 -8.82 -0.52
C SER A 107 15.96 -8.48 0.96
N PHE A 108 14.70 -8.23 1.37
CA PHE A 108 14.35 -7.97 2.76
C PHE A 108 14.06 -9.31 3.46
N GLY A 109 15.11 -9.91 4.00
CA GLY A 109 15.08 -11.24 4.62
C GLY A 109 14.87 -11.25 6.14
N PRO A 110 14.92 -12.44 6.75
CA PRO A 110 14.75 -12.62 8.20
C PRO A 110 15.77 -11.85 9.05
N ASP A 111 16.96 -11.62 8.53
CA ASP A 111 18.03 -10.82 9.15
C ASP A 111 17.60 -9.36 9.42
N LYS A 112 16.58 -8.89 8.73
CA LYS A 112 16.03 -7.51 8.85
C LYS A 112 14.72 -7.43 9.64
N LEU A 113 14.28 -8.50 10.29
CA LEU A 113 13.05 -8.46 11.08
C LEU A 113 13.08 -7.42 12.20
N SER A 114 14.22 -7.19 12.83
CA SER A 114 14.37 -6.14 13.85
C SER A 114 14.20 -4.73 13.28
N VAL A 115 14.61 -4.52 12.02
CA VAL A 115 14.40 -3.26 11.30
C VAL A 115 12.92 -3.03 11.03
N LEU A 116 12.20 -4.08 10.57
CA LEU A 116 10.75 -4.01 10.38
C LEU A 116 10.03 -3.69 11.69
N GLU A 117 10.41 -4.35 12.78
CA GLU A 117 9.81 -4.12 14.09
C GLU A 117 10.01 -2.68 14.57
N GLN A 118 11.22 -2.14 14.45
CA GLN A 118 11.52 -0.75 14.80
C GLN A 118 10.74 0.25 13.94
N PHE A 119 10.64 -0.01 12.63
CA PHE A 119 9.87 0.82 11.72
C PHE A 119 8.39 0.84 12.09
N LEU A 120 7.78 -0.33 12.32
CA LEU A 120 6.38 -0.42 12.74
C LEU A 120 6.12 0.26 14.09
N ALA A 121 7.05 0.16 15.04
CA ALA A 121 6.96 0.81 16.34
C ALA A 121 7.02 2.35 16.26
N ALA A 122 7.67 2.89 15.23
CA ALA A 122 7.80 4.33 15.01
C ALA A 122 6.61 4.97 14.28
N LEU A 123 5.73 4.15 13.67
CA LEU A 123 4.55 4.65 12.98
C LEU A 123 3.45 5.09 13.96
N PRO A 124 2.57 6.06 13.57
CA PRO A 124 1.39 6.41 14.36
C PRO A 124 0.53 5.18 14.67
N THR A 125 0.09 5.05 15.92
CA THR A 125 -0.66 3.86 16.41
C THR A 125 -2.04 3.70 15.75
N GLU A 126 -2.63 4.80 15.28
CA GLU A 126 -3.91 4.84 14.56
C GLU A 126 -3.77 4.45 13.09
N LEU A 127 -2.56 4.34 12.56
CA LEU A 127 -2.32 4.00 11.18
C LEU A 127 -2.51 2.50 10.94
N ASN A 128 -3.47 2.13 10.09
CA ASN A 128 -3.63 0.75 9.67
C ASN A 128 -2.53 0.37 8.67
N VAL A 129 -1.73 -0.61 9.00
CA VAL A 129 -0.61 -1.06 8.16
C VAL A 129 -0.79 -2.50 7.73
N ALA A 130 -0.48 -2.79 6.46
CA ALA A 130 -0.39 -4.14 5.95
C ALA A 130 0.96 -4.37 5.26
N VAL A 131 1.61 -5.49 5.56
CA VAL A 131 2.96 -5.81 5.11
C VAL A 131 2.93 -6.92 4.07
N GLU A 132 3.50 -6.64 2.89
CA GLU A 132 3.76 -7.61 1.83
C GLU A 132 5.25 -7.98 1.85
N VAL A 133 5.55 -9.24 2.11
CA VAL A 133 6.92 -9.79 2.07
C VAL A 133 7.11 -10.63 0.82
N ARG A 134 8.33 -10.66 0.29
CA ARG A 134 8.68 -11.41 -0.93
C ARG A 134 9.87 -12.35 -0.76
N HIS A 135 10.54 -12.34 0.39
CA HIS A 135 11.64 -13.26 0.69
C HIS A 135 11.09 -14.66 0.98
N LEU A 136 11.67 -15.69 0.33
CA LEU A 136 11.17 -17.08 0.36
C LEU A 136 11.10 -17.69 1.77
N ALA A 137 12.00 -17.32 2.67
CA ALA A 137 12.00 -17.82 4.06
C ALA A 137 10.68 -17.52 4.79
N PHE A 138 9.99 -16.45 4.44
CA PHE A 138 8.70 -16.08 5.04
C PHE A 138 7.51 -16.92 4.54
N PHE A 139 7.74 -17.87 3.63
CA PHE A 139 6.73 -18.78 3.07
C PHE A 139 7.07 -20.26 3.28
N ALA A 140 8.15 -20.53 4.00
CA ALA A 140 8.67 -21.89 4.21
C ALA A 140 7.99 -22.64 5.37
N LYS A 141 7.00 -22.05 6.04
CA LYS A 141 6.32 -22.58 7.24
C LYS A 141 7.27 -22.89 8.39
N GLY A 142 8.43 -22.23 8.40
CA GLY A 142 9.50 -22.35 9.38
C GLY A 142 9.42 -21.30 10.50
N ASP A 143 10.52 -21.18 11.24
CA ASP A 143 10.60 -20.25 12.38
C ASP A 143 10.69 -18.80 11.94
N GLU A 144 11.24 -18.53 10.76
CA GLU A 144 11.29 -17.20 10.16
C GLU A 144 9.89 -16.64 9.85
N GLU A 145 9.00 -17.48 9.34
CA GLU A 145 7.60 -17.10 9.10
C GLU A 145 6.86 -16.86 10.42
N LYS A 146 7.08 -17.70 11.43
CA LYS A 146 6.51 -17.50 12.77
C LYS A 146 7.01 -16.19 13.39
N ALA A 147 8.31 -15.91 13.29
CA ALA A 147 8.91 -14.69 13.82
C ALA A 147 8.31 -13.44 13.13
N LEU A 148 8.17 -13.44 11.79
CA LEU A 148 7.49 -12.38 11.07
C LEU A 148 6.06 -12.17 11.59
N ASN A 149 5.27 -13.24 11.68
CA ASN A 149 3.88 -13.13 12.13
C ASN A 149 3.79 -12.59 13.56
N GLN A 150 4.72 -12.94 14.45
CA GLN A 150 4.79 -12.40 15.80
C GLN A 150 5.10 -10.90 15.82
N VAL A 151 6.01 -10.42 14.96
CA VAL A 151 6.29 -8.99 14.80
C VAL A 151 5.02 -8.26 14.35
N LEU A 152 4.35 -8.77 13.31
CA LEU A 152 3.12 -8.14 12.79
C LEU A 152 2.01 -8.08 13.85
N ILE A 153 1.79 -9.16 14.58
CA ILE A 153 0.77 -9.22 15.65
C ILE A 153 1.08 -8.20 16.77
N ARG A 154 2.34 -8.11 17.21
CA ARG A 154 2.74 -7.15 18.26
C ARG A 154 2.45 -5.70 17.88
N HIS A 155 2.56 -5.37 16.60
CA HIS A 155 2.36 -4.00 16.09
C HIS A 155 1.00 -3.80 15.40
N ASN A 156 0.04 -4.71 15.60
CA ASN A 156 -1.29 -4.65 14.99
C ASN A 156 -1.23 -4.44 13.46
N ALA A 157 -0.20 -4.97 12.81
CA ALA A 157 -0.02 -4.92 11.37
C ALA A 157 -0.58 -6.19 10.72
N ASN A 158 -1.23 -6.04 9.56
CA ASN A 158 -1.75 -7.16 8.80
C ASN A 158 -0.69 -7.73 7.85
N ARG A 159 -0.77 -9.02 7.56
CA ARG A 159 0.01 -9.63 6.49
C ARG A 159 -0.79 -9.63 5.18
N ILE A 160 -0.21 -9.14 4.09
CA ILE A 160 -0.82 -9.24 2.76
C ILE A 160 -0.64 -10.66 2.24
N ILE A 161 -1.76 -11.27 1.83
CA ILE A 161 -1.76 -12.58 1.17
C ILE A 161 -1.64 -12.34 -0.33
N MET A 162 -0.61 -12.92 -0.95
CA MET A 162 -0.35 -12.81 -2.38
C MET A 162 -0.27 -14.19 -3.04
N ASP A 163 -0.41 -14.21 -4.36
CA ASP A 163 -0.10 -15.40 -5.14
C ASP A 163 1.42 -15.64 -5.13
N THR A 164 1.84 -16.69 -4.43
CA THR A 164 3.26 -17.00 -4.24
C THR A 164 3.85 -17.83 -5.36
N ARG A 165 3.07 -18.28 -6.35
CA ARG A 165 3.58 -19.14 -7.43
C ARG A 165 4.79 -18.53 -8.14
N ALA A 166 4.76 -17.23 -8.41
CA ALA A 166 5.88 -16.53 -9.03
C ALA A 166 7.15 -16.47 -8.18
N LEU A 167 7.06 -16.58 -6.84
CA LEU A 167 8.22 -16.60 -5.95
C LEU A 167 8.98 -17.93 -6.02
N PHE A 168 8.30 -19.02 -6.34
CA PHE A 168 8.86 -20.36 -6.40
C PHE A 168 9.22 -20.82 -7.83
N THR A 169 8.81 -20.08 -8.84
CA THR A 169 9.38 -20.22 -10.19
C THR A 169 10.74 -19.54 -10.15
N GLY A 170 11.81 -20.33 -10.00
CA GLY A 170 13.19 -19.81 -10.04
C GLY A 170 13.44 -18.99 -11.31
N PRO A 171 14.48 -18.14 -11.33
CA PRO A 171 14.86 -17.45 -12.55
C PRO A 171 15.04 -18.51 -13.62
N CYS A 172 14.33 -18.38 -14.75
CA CYS A 172 14.69 -19.13 -15.94
C CYS A 172 16.14 -18.74 -16.23
N ASN A 173 17.06 -19.67 -15.95
CA ASN A 173 18.43 -19.55 -16.39
C ASN A 173 18.38 -19.58 -17.92
N ASN A 174 18.46 -18.42 -18.53
CA ASN A 174 18.88 -18.24 -19.91
C ASN A 174 20.33 -17.74 -19.90
#